data_71a23c10cb6f98a09196fcee26c2970f
#
_entry.id   71a23c10cb6f98a09196fcee26c2970f
#
_cell.length_a   1.000
_cell.length_b   1.000
_cell.length_c   1.000
_cell.angle_alpha   90.00
_cell.angle_beta   90.00
_cell.angle_gamma   90.00
#
_symmetry.space_group_name_H-M   'P 1'
#
loop_
_entity.id
_entity.type
_entity.pdbx_description
1 polymer ?
#
loop_
_entity_poly.entity_id
_entity_poly.type
_entity_poly.pdbx_seq_one_letter_code
_entity_poly.pdbx_strand_id
1 'polypeptide(L)'
;MKTWIAFFIVECKRTWKTLLKSIGSFCACLLLTAVLVAAFSAIMQNAQVFQKVNIGIAIPEGESISRLATQYISSMDSVRSVCDFYYLDEQEAVEQLKQGTLQAVVVLPEGFYHDVQVGINPPAQIYFPKYAVQNTQVFEELVTAGVSFLQTAEAGVYAALDTASYYGVELQGAGLGDTIAYLFAHQMLKRDSVYSAKMLSTMGNLSVAEYYYAAGLVILLMMCGIQFGFLYGKRNRSVEDKLKIRGVGSLRQSVVKILVMTEFLYVTGLLYYFAGIGVAGWTKTYFVFYQGTTWYALLLLCLGIAIYFQVLYELSGSSSQAAVFVFAVNVITIIGAGVLIPEAYLG
;
A
#
# COMPACT_ATOMS: atom_id res chain seq x y z
N MET A 1 43.17 -20.12 -20.98
CA MET A 1 42.72 -18.79 -20.54
C MET A 1 42.33 -17.86 -21.70
N LYS A 2 43.17 -17.75 -22.75
CA LYS A 2 42.90 -16.87 -23.92
C LYS A 2 41.59 -17.20 -24.68
N THR A 3 41.23 -18.45 -24.83
CA THR A 3 40.03 -18.88 -25.60
C THR A 3 38.71 -18.53 -24.91
N TRP A 4 38.64 -18.52 -23.56
CA TRP A 4 37.47 -18.16 -22.78
C TRP A 4 37.17 -16.66 -22.85
N ILE A 5 38.22 -15.84 -22.71
CA ILE A 5 38.10 -14.38 -22.82
C ILE A 5 37.67 -13.96 -24.23
N ALA A 6 38.26 -14.61 -25.26
CA ALA A 6 37.85 -14.36 -26.63
C ALA A 6 36.39 -14.74 -26.88
N PHE A 7 35.92 -15.84 -26.30
CA PHE A 7 34.51 -16.26 -26.40
C PHE A 7 33.60 -15.24 -25.72
N PHE A 8 33.93 -14.78 -24.50
CA PHE A 8 33.18 -13.73 -23.80
C PHE A 8 33.07 -12.45 -24.65
N ILE A 9 34.15 -11.92 -25.18
CA ILE A 9 34.17 -10.71 -26.01
C ILE A 9 33.31 -10.87 -27.27
N VAL A 10 33.38 -12.03 -27.91
CA VAL A 10 32.55 -12.31 -29.09
C VAL A 10 31.07 -12.37 -28.75
N GLU A 11 30.73 -13.03 -27.65
CA GLU A 11 29.32 -13.10 -27.21
C GLU A 11 28.79 -11.73 -26.76
N CYS A 12 29.58 -10.91 -26.07
CA CYS A 12 29.17 -9.54 -25.76
C CYS A 12 28.88 -8.73 -27.04
N LYS A 13 29.81 -8.71 -28.00
CA LYS A 13 29.61 -8.00 -29.27
C LYS A 13 28.39 -8.51 -30.04
N ARG A 14 28.18 -9.82 -30.05
CA ARG A 14 27.04 -10.44 -30.71
C ARG A 14 25.73 -10.04 -30.03
N THR A 15 25.69 -10.08 -28.71
CA THR A 15 24.52 -9.72 -27.91
C THR A 15 24.14 -8.27 -28.13
N TRP A 16 25.09 -7.37 -27.99
CA TRP A 16 24.86 -5.94 -28.27
C TRP A 16 24.36 -5.68 -29.70
N LYS A 17 24.96 -6.35 -30.70
CA LYS A 17 24.52 -6.19 -32.10
C LYS A 17 23.10 -6.75 -32.33
N THR A 18 22.73 -7.85 -31.66
CA THR A 18 21.41 -8.45 -31.79
C THR A 18 20.37 -7.60 -31.10
N LEU A 19 20.65 -7.11 -29.89
CA LEU A 19 19.73 -6.29 -29.10
C LEU A 19 19.55 -4.88 -29.72
N LEU A 20 20.59 -4.27 -30.28
CA LEU A 20 20.45 -3.05 -31.05
C LEU A 20 19.54 -3.20 -32.28
N LYS A 21 19.52 -4.39 -32.92
CA LYS A 21 18.56 -4.67 -34.00
C LYS A 21 17.13 -4.83 -33.50
N SER A 22 16.96 -5.19 -32.24
CA SER A 22 15.66 -5.36 -31.55
C SER A 22 15.25 -4.12 -30.77
N ILE A 23 15.76 -2.94 -31.12
CA ILE A 23 15.52 -1.68 -30.39
C ILE A 23 14.02 -1.37 -30.26
N GLY A 24 13.21 -1.74 -31.26
CA GLY A 24 11.77 -1.61 -31.21
C GLY A 24 11.13 -2.46 -30.10
N SER A 25 11.64 -3.68 -29.88
CA SER A 25 11.18 -4.54 -28.78
C SER A 25 11.58 -3.97 -27.43
N PHE A 26 12.77 -3.39 -27.33
CA PHE A 26 13.23 -2.71 -26.11
C PHE A 26 12.37 -1.49 -25.80
N CYS A 27 12.08 -0.65 -26.78
CA CYS A 27 11.15 0.48 -26.62
C CYS A 27 9.75 0.04 -26.23
N ALA A 28 9.26 -1.06 -26.79
CA ALA A 28 7.96 -1.63 -26.39
C ALA A 28 7.95 -2.11 -24.94
N CYS A 29 9.02 -2.75 -24.47
CA CYS A 29 9.17 -3.15 -23.06
C CYS A 29 9.21 -1.91 -22.12
N LEU A 30 9.94 -0.87 -22.50
CA LEU A 30 9.99 0.39 -21.74
C LEU A 30 8.61 1.04 -21.65
N LEU A 31 7.88 1.14 -22.77
CA LEU A 31 6.52 1.68 -22.82
C LEU A 31 5.56 0.87 -21.95
N LEU A 32 5.57 -0.44 -22.07
CA LEU A 32 4.73 -1.34 -21.28
C LEU A 32 5.02 -1.17 -19.78
N THR A 33 6.30 -1.13 -19.40
CA THR A 33 6.71 -0.92 -18.01
C THR A 33 6.22 0.44 -17.49
N ALA A 34 6.39 1.50 -18.28
CA ALA A 34 5.94 2.84 -17.91
C ALA A 34 4.41 2.91 -17.72
N VAL A 35 3.64 2.27 -18.61
CA VAL A 35 2.17 2.20 -18.51
C VAL A 35 1.76 1.42 -17.26
N LEU A 36 2.36 0.26 -16.99
CA LEU A 36 2.06 -0.54 -15.81
C LEU A 36 2.37 0.23 -14.52
N VAL A 37 3.55 0.82 -14.43
CA VAL A 37 3.95 1.61 -13.25
C VAL A 37 3.02 2.81 -13.05
N ALA A 38 2.68 3.54 -14.11
CA ALA A 38 1.77 4.68 -14.03
C ALA A 38 0.36 4.26 -13.61
N ALA A 39 -0.17 3.17 -14.19
CA ALA A 39 -1.50 2.66 -13.85
C ALA A 39 -1.60 2.20 -12.39
N PHE A 40 -0.64 1.38 -11.93
CA PHE A 40 -0.63 0.90 -10.53
C PHE A 40 -0.36 2.03 -9.53
N SER A 41 0.56 2.96 -9.86
CA SER A 41 0.80 4.14 -9.01
C SER A 41 -0.46 5.01 -8.90
N ALA A 42 -1.18 5.24 -10.00
CA ALA A 42 -2.43 6.00 -9.98
C ALA A 42 -3.54 5.29 -9.19
N ILE A 43 -3.67 3.96 -9.35
CA ILE A 43 -4.63 3.16 -8.57
C ILE A 43 -4.30 3.25 -7.08
N MET A 44 -3.04 3.12 -6.70
CA MET A 44 -2.63 3.17 -5.29
C MET A 44 -2.66 4.58 -4.70
N GLN A 45 -2.43 5.62 -5.48
CA GLN A 45 -2.62 7.00 -5.02
C GLN A 45 -4.10 7.34 -4.85
N ASN A 46 -4.98 6.83 -5.72
CA ASN A 46 -6.43 7.00 -5.62
C ASN A 46 -7.07 6.02 -4.64
N ALA A 47 -6.50 4.83 -4.45
CA ALA A 47 -6.79 3.96 -3.34
C ALA A 47 -6.12 4.55 -2.08
N GLN A 48 -6.57 5.72 -1.66
CA GLN A 48 -6.42 6.11 -0.28
C GLN A 48 -7.16 5.04 0.52
N VAL A 49 -6.42 4.09 1.07
CA VAL A 49 -6.91 2.95 1.85
C VAL A 49 -7.69 3.43 3.07
N PHE A 50 -7.63 4.70 3.38
CA PHE A 50 -8.44 5.43 4.34
C PHE A 50 -8.82 6.80 3.76
N GLN A 51 -9.79 6.83 2.83
CA GLN A 51 -10.59 8.05 2.74
C GLN A 51 -11.27 8.20 4.09
N LYS A 52 -11.04 9.32 4.74
CA LYS A 52 -11.76 9.66 5.96
C LYS A 52 -13.26 9.57 5.65
N VAL A 53 -13.99 9.03 6.60
CA VAL A 53 -15.44 8.91 6.50
C VAL A 53 -16.04 10.28 6.79
N ASN A 54 -16.73 10.87 5.83
CA ASN A 54 -17.46 12.13 6.02
C ASN A 54 -18.78 11.85 6.72
N ILE A 55 -18.95 12.39 7.93
CA ILE A 55 -20.10 12.13 8.78
C ILE A 55 -20.85 13.45 8.99
N GLY A 56 -22.14 13.45 8.68
CA GLY A 56 -23.06 14.52 9.05
C GLY A 56 -23.55 14.33 10.48
N ILE A 57 -23.54 15.38 11.29
CA ILE A 57 -24.12 15.40 12.63
C ILE A 57 -25.23 16.43 12.63
N ALA A 58 -26.46 15.96 12.83
CA ALA A 58 -27.64 16.80 13.02
C ALA A 58 -28.00 16.87 14.50
N ILE A 59 -27.89 18.08 15.06
CA ILE A 59 -28.19 18.37 16.47
C ILE A 59 -29.26 19.46 16.50
N PRO A 60 -30.38 19.25 17.20
CA PRO A 60 -31.43 20.25 17.34
C PRO A 60 -30.94 21.57 17.89
N GLU A 61 -31.64 22.69 17.54
CA GLU A 61 -31.34 24.00 18.07
C GLU A 61 -31.61 24.00 19.57
N GLY A 62 -30.64 24.52 20.36
CA GLY A 62 -30.74 24.55 21.84
C GLY A 62 -29.87 23.49 22.55
N GLU A 63 -29.43 22.47 21.89
CA GLU A 63 -28.59 21.38 22.43
C GLU A 63 -27.09 21.75 22.48
N SER A 64 -26.73 22.83 23.20
CA SER A 64 -25.37 23.36 23.27
C SER A 64 -24.37 22.36 23.85
N ILE A 65 -24.79 21.54 24.83
CA ILE A 65 -23.92 20.58 25.51
C ILE A 65 -23.68 19.37 24.60
N SER A 66 -24.70 18.85 23.92
CA SER A 66 -24.56 17.80 22.92
C SER A 66 -23.61 18.23 21.78
N ARG A 67 -23.68 19.50 21.39
CA ARG A 67 -22.76 20.08 20.40
C ARG A 67 -21.31 20.16 20.91
N LEU A 68 -21.09 20.59 22.14
CA LEU A 68 -19.77 20.63 22.76
C LEU A 68 -19.17 19.21 22.90
N ALA A 69 -19.97 18.24 23.32
CA ALA A 69 -19.54 16.84 23.45
C ALA A 69 -19.12 16.25 22.11
N THR A 70 -19.93 16.46 21.06
CA THR A 70 -19.59 15.98 19.69
C THR A 70 -18.38 16.70 19.11
N GLN A 71 -18.22 18.01 19.36
CA GLN A 71 -17.02 18.75 18.97
C GLN A 71 -15.77 18.23 19.69
N TYR A 72 -15.90 17.87 20.96
CA TYR A 72 -14.78 17.30 21.69
C TYR A 72 -14.36 15.95 21.09
N ILE A 73 -15.31 15.04 20.85
CA ILE A 73 -15.04 13.74 20.22
C ILE A 73 -14.42 13.93 18.84
N SER A 74 -14.94 14.86 18.04
CA SER A 74 -14.40 15.15 16.70
C SER A 74 -13.00 15.77 16.71
N SER A 75 -12.56 16.34 17.84
CA SER A 75 -11.23 16.91 18.02
C SER A 75 -10.16 15.88 18.43
N MET A 76 -10.56 14.67 18.84
CA MET A 76 -9.64 13.61 19.24
C MET A 76 -8.82 13.13 18.04
N ASP A 77 -7.50 13.01 18.18
CA ASP A 77 -6.60 12.63 17.08
C ASP A 77 -6.92 11.26 16.49
N SER A 78 -7.33 10.30 17.32
CA SER A 78 -7.77 8.97 16.90
C SER A 78 -8.98 9.02 15.98
N VAL A 79 -9.98 9.83 16.32
CA VAL A 79 -11.22 9.97 15.55
C VAL A 79 -11.00 10.83 14.30
N ARG A 80 -10.28 11.93 14.43
CA ARG A 80 -9.96 12.85 13.35
C ARG A 80 -9.07 12.22 12.25
N SER A 81 -8.31 11.19 12.61
CA SER A 81 -7.52 10.44 11.63
C SER A 81 -8.38 9.60 10.68
N VAL A 82 -9.60 9.21 11.11
CA VAL A 82 -10.50 8.29 10.40
C VAL A 82 -11.75 8.98 9.86
N CYS A 83 -12.25 10.03 10.56
CA CYS A 83 -13.52 10.69 10.27
C CYS A 83 -13.36 12.20 10.15
N ASP A 84 -14.13 12.80 9.25
CA ASP A 84 -14.37 14.25 9.18
C ASP A 84 -15.85 14.51 9.47
N PHE A 85 -16.15 15.43 10.41
CA PHE A 85 -17.50 15.70 10.89
C PHE A 85 -18.03 17.03 10.36
N TYR A 86 -19.27 17.00 9.86
CA TYR A 86 -20.00 18.15 9.33
C TYR A 86 -21.28 18.37 10.14
N TYR A 87 -21.43 19.56 10.72
CA TYR A 87 -22.61 19.93 11.49
C TYR A 87 -23.62 20.57 10.55
N LEU A 88 -24.73 19.90 10.32
CA LEU A 88 -25.76 20.26 9.34
C LEU A 88 -27.13 20.07 9.96
N ASP A 89 -28.15 20.69 9.36
CA ASP A 89 -29.54 20.38 9.66
C ASP A 89 -29.89 18.97 9.17
N GLU A 90 -30.84 18.30 9.82
CA GLU A 90 -31.22 16.93 9.47
C GLU A 90 -31.59 16.78 8.00
N GLN A 91 -32.38 17.71 7.46
CA GLN A 91 -32.81 17.68 6.05
C GLN A 91 -31.64 17.79 5.09
N GLU A 92 -30.73 18.71 5.35
CA GLU A 92 -29.53 18.92 4.55
C GLU A 92 -28.58 17.73 4.65
N ALA A 93 -28.36 17.18 5.85
CA ALA A 93 -27.50 16.02 6.08
C ALA A 93 -28.01 14.78 5.31
N VAL A 94 -29.31 14.52 5.37
CA VAL A 94 -29.95 13.41 4.63
C VAL A 94 -29.86 13.61 3.11
N GLU A 95 -29.99 14.85 2.62
CA GLU A 95 -29.83 15.16 1.20
C GLU A 95 -28.40 14.89 0.74
N GLN A 96 -27.41 15.35 1.49
CA GLN A 96 -25.99 15.12 1.21
C GLN A 96 -25.61 13.64 1.31
N LEU A 97 -26.25 12.87 2.20
CA LEU A 97 -26.12 11.41 2.26
C LEU A 97 -26.64 10.75 0.97
N LYS A 98 -27.80 11.18 0.47
CA LYS A 98 -28.37 10.67 -0.80
C LYS A 98 -27.49 11.00 -2.01
N GLN A 99 -26.83 12.17 -1.99
CA GLN A 99 -25.90 12.60 -3.04
C GLN A 99 -24.53 11.88 -2.96
N GLY A 100 -24.27 11.13 -1.86
CA GLY A 100 -23.01 10.40 -1.65
C GLY A 100 -21.86 11.27 -1.15
N THR A 101 -22.11 12.54 -0.79
CA THR A 101 -21.10 13.44 -0.20
C THR A 101 -20.77 13.03 1.23
N LEU A 102 -21.78 12.59 1.98
CA LEU A 102 -21.65 12.00 3.30
C LEU A 102 -21.77 10.47 3.22
N GLN A 103 -21.04 9.77 4.06
CA GLN A 103 -21.08 8.31 4.18
C GLN A 103 -21.96 7.84 5.35
N ALA A 104 -22.22 8.70 6.32
CA ALA A 104 -23.16 8.46 7.40
C ALA A 104 -23.73 9.77 7.94
N VAL A 105 -24.92 9.69 8.54
CA VAL A 105 -25.54 10.83 9.23
C VAL A 105 -26.00 10.35 10.61
N VAL A 106 -25.60 11.09 11.65
CA VAL A 106 -26.04 10.86 13.04
C VAL A 106 -27.00 11.97 13.40
N VAL A 107 -28.22 11.59 13.80
CA VAL A 107 -29.28 12.52 14.26
C VAL A 107 -29.51 12.29 15.74
N LEU A 108 -29.29 13.32 16.53
CA LEU A 108 -29.59 13.32 17.96
C LEU A 108 -31.02 13.83 18.20
N PRO A 109 -31.84 13.16 19.06
CA PRO A 109 -33.15 13.66 19.41
C PRO A 109 -33.08 14.93 20.28
N GLU A 110 -34.18 15.66 20.32
CA GLU A 110 -34.35 16.80 21.24
C GLU A 110 -34.26 16.33 22.68
N GLY A 111 -33.57 17.08 23.56
CA GLY A 111 -33.43 16.73 24.98
C GLY A 111 -32.43 15.60 25.25
N PHE A 112 -31.69 15.13 24.24
CA PHE A 112 -30.78 13.98 24.35
C PHE A 112 -29.87 14.01 25.58
N TYR A 113 -29.21 15.16 25.83
CA TYR A 113 -28.30 15.29 26.98
C TYR A 113 -29.04 15.19 28.33
N HIS A 114 -30.18 15.84 28.43
CA HIS A 114 -31.00 15.80 29.66
C HIS A 114 -31.51 14.40 29.95
N ASP A 115 -32.01 13.74 28.92
CA ASP A 115 -32.57 12.36 29.04
C ASP A 115 -31.49 11.36 29.44
N VAL A 116 -30.29 11.46 28.88
CA VAL A 116 -29.15 10.64 29.31
C VAL A 116 -28.78 10.90 30.77
N GLN A 117 -28.83 12.14 31.25
CA GLN A 117 -28.53 12.46 32.65
C GLN A 117 -29.55 11.85 33.63
N VAL A 118 -30.80 11.76 33.25
CA VAL A 118 -31.87 11.16 34.10
C VAL A 118 -32.04 9.66 33.89
N GLY A 119 -31.15 9.03 33.11
CA GLY A 119 -31.16 7.59 32.86
C GLY A 119 -32.16 7.14 31.79
N ILE A 120 -32.75 8.07 31.05
CA ILE A 120 -33.56 7.81 29.87
C ILE A 120 -32.57 7.84 28.69
N ASN A 121 -32.30 6.66 28.09
CA ASN A 121 -31.38 6.57 26.96
C ASN A 121 -32.16 6.59 25.65
N PRO A 122 -32.52 7.77 25.09
CA PRO A 122 -33.18 7.87 23.81
C PRO A 122 -32.22 7.43 22.69
N PRO A 123 -32.68 6.61 21.74
CA PRO A 123 -31.80 6.12 20.68
C PRO A 123 -31.42 7.26 19.73
N ALA A 124 -30.13 7.49 19.55
CA ALA A 124 -29.63 8.28 18.44
C ALA A 124 -29.87 7.53 17.10
N GLN A 125 -30.33 8.24 16.09
CA GLN A 125 -30.60 7.64 14.79
C GLN A 125 -29.37 7.77 13.91
N ILE A 126 -28.97 6.66 13.25
CA ILE A 126 -27.85 6.70 12.31
C ILE A 126 -28.35 6.24 10.94
N TYR A 127 -28.18 7.09 9.95
CA TYR A 127 -28.54 6.82 8.57
C TYR A 127 -27.32 6.43 7.77
N PHE A 128 -27.41 5.31 7.04
CA PHE A 128 -26.41 4.82 6.10
C PHE A 128 -26.97 4.80 4.68
N PRO A 129 -26.13 4.98 3.66
CA PRO A 129 -26.57 4.83 2.27
C PRO A 129 -26.95 3.36 1.99
N LYS A 130 -27.97 3.14 1.18
CA LYS A 130 -28.48 1.79 0.83
C LYS A 130 -27.39 0.90 0.20
N TYR A 131 -26.45 1.48 -0.50
CA TYR A 131 -25.29 0.79 -1.06
C TYR A 131 -24.05 1.27 -0.31
N ALA A 132 -23.71 0.52 0.73
CA ALA A 132 -22.55 0.84 1.56
C ALA A 132 -21.26 0.68 0.75
N VAL A 133 -20.48 1.73 0.68
CA VAL A 133 -19.08 1.67 0.26
C VAL A 133 -18.29 1.01 1.41
N GLN A 134 -17.19 0.36 1.09
CA GLN A 134 -16.30 -0.34 2.06
C GLN A 134 -16.03 0.45 3.35
N ASN A 135 -16.00 1.78 3.26
CA ASN A 135 -15.76 2.68 4.41
C ASN A 135 -16.92 2.75 5.42
N THR A 136 -18.15 2.37 5.02
CA THR A 136 -19.33 2.41 5.91
C THR A 136 -19.23 1.35 7.01
N GLN A 137 -18.64 0.18 6.72
CA GLN A 137 -18.41 -0.87 7.72
C GLN A 137 -17.45 -0.42 8.82
N VAL A 138 -16.38 0.28 8.45
CA VAL A 138 -15.42 0.83 9.43
C VAL A 138 -16.11 1.81 10.37
N PHE A 139 -17.01 2.64 9.83
CA PHE A 139 -17.78 3.58 10.65
C PHE A 139 -18.79 2.87 11.55
N GLU A 140 -19.47 1.84 11.07
CA GLU A 140 -20.41 1.02 11.86
C GLU A 140 -19.69 0.37 13.05
N GLU A 141 -18.50 -0.20 12.84
CA GLU A 141 -17.67 -0.73 13.92
C GLU A 141 -17.20 0.36 14.89
N LEU A 142 -16.83 1.54 14.38
CA LEU A 142 -16.45 2.68 15.22
C LEU A 142 -17.61 3.13 16.11
N VAL A 143 -18.81 3.23 15.56
CA VAL A 143 -20.04 3.56 16.31
C VAL A 143 -20.33 2.50 17.35
N THR A 144 -20.26 1.23 16.98
CA THR A 144 -20.48 0.11 17.91
C THR A 144 -19.49 0.13 19.07
N ALA A 145 -18.22 0.39 18.78
CA ALA A 145 -17.19 0.56 19.80
C ALA A 145 -17.46 1.79 20.68
N GLY A 146 -17.88 2.91 20.10
CA GLY A 146 -18.26 4.14 20.82
C GLY A 146 -19.45 3.93 21.75
N VAL A 147 -20.49 3.26 21.30
CA VAL A 147 -21.68 2.92 22.11
C VAL A 147 -21.30 1.99 23.26
N SER A 148 -20.51 0.94 22.99
CA SER A 148 -20.01 0.03 24.04
C SER A 148 -19.17 0.74 25.10
N PHE A 149 -18.41 1.73 24.68
CA PHE A 149 -17.60 2.58 25.54
C PHE A 149 -18.50 3.46 26.45
N LEU A 150 -19.53 4.11 25.88
CA LEU A 150 -20.50 4.89 26.61
C LEU A 150 -21.26 4.04 27.65
N GLN A 151 -21.74 2.87 27.26
CA GLN A 151 -22.41 1.92 28.17
C GLN A 151 -21.52 1.52 29.35
N THR A 152 -20.22 1.32 29.11
CA THR A 152 -19.26 0.99 30.18
C THR A 152 -19.06 2.17 31.12
N ALA A 153 -19.02 3.40 30.60
CA ALA A 153 -18.93 4.62 31.40
C ALA A 153 -20.17 4.82 32.29
N GLU A 154 -21.35 4.70 31.70
CA GLU A 154 -22.63 4.78 32.42
C GLU A 154 -22.74 3.74 33.51
N ALA A 155 -22.43 2.48 33.23
CA ALA A 155 -22.42 1.40 34.20
C ALA A 155 -21.50 1.73 35.40
N GLY A 156 -20.34 2.34 35.15
CA GLY A 156 -19.43 2.81 36.20
C GLY A 156 -20.01 3.92 37.06
N VAL A 157 -20.68 4.89 36.44
CA VAL A 157 -21.34 5.99 37.14
C VAL A 157 -22.49 5.47 38.00
N TYR A 158 -23.38 4.64 37.44
CA TYR A 158 -24.50 4.04 38.20
C TYR A 158 -24.02 3.15 39.34
N ALA A 159 -23.02 2.32 39.14
CA ALA A 159 -22.43 1.51 40.20
C ALA A 159 -21.85 2.36 41.35
N ALA A 160 -21.25 3.49 41.04
CA ALA A 160 -20.76 4.41 42.06
C ALA A 160 -21.90 5.11 42.81
N LEU A 161 -22.97 5.52 42.10
CA LEU A 161 -24.16 6.14 42.71
C LEU A 161 -24.93 5.15 43.59
N ASP A 162 -25.15 3.90 43.13
CA ASP A 162 -25.77 2.85 43.90
C ASP A 162 -24.99 2.50 45.16
N THR A 163 -23.66 2.43 45.05
CA THR A 163 -22.80 2.18 46.22
C THR A 163 -22.89 3.35 47.23
N ALA A 164 -22.88 4.56 46.79
CA ALA A 164 -23.04 5.74 47.66
C ALA A 164 -24.39 5.73 48.35
N SER A 165 -25.50 5.40 47.64
CA SER A 165 -26.86 5.26 48.20
C SER A 165 -26.92 4.13 49.22
N TYR A 166 -26.31 2.98 48.97
CA TYR A 166 -26.24 1.86 49.91
C TYR A 166 -25.59 2.23 51.25
N TYR A 167 -24.54 3.07 51.21
CA TYR A 167 -23.88 3.58 52.41
C TYR A 167 -24.54 4.81 53.02
N GLY A 168 -25.72 5.22 52.56
CA GLY A 168 -26.48 6.35 53.10
C GLY A 168 -25.85 7.72 52.83
N VAL A 169 -25.02 7.82 51.80
CA VAL A 169 -24.48 9.10 51.35
C VAL A 169 -25.54 9.81 50.51
N GLU A 170 -26.12 10.91 51.05
CA GLU A 170 -27.07 11.73 50.29
C GLU A 170 -26.33 12.46 49.14
N LEU A 171 -26.65 12.02 47.91
CA LEU A 171 -26.09 12.58 46.69
C LEU A 171 -26.80 13.87 46.24
N GLN A 172 -27.99 14.12 46.78
CA GLN A 172 -28.78 15.30 46.45
C GLN A 172 -28.26 16.55 47.22
N GLY A 173 -27.43 17.32 46.60
CA GLY A 173 -27.00 18.61 47.10
C GLY A 173 -25.52 18.97 47.00
N ALA A 174 -24.66 18.00 46.77
CA ALA A 174 -23.21 18.24 46.78
C ALA A 174 -22.55 18.24 45.38
N GLY A 175 -23.30 18.13 44.27
CA GLY A 175 -22.72 17.99 42.93
C GLY A 175 -21.85 16.73 42.78
N LEU A 176 -22.05 15.75 43.68
CA LEU A 176 -21.24 14.51 43.69
C LEU A 176 -21.49 13.65 42.47
N GLY A 177 -22.76 13.58 42.00
CA GLY A 177 -23.13 12.91 40.76
C GLY A 177 -22.42 13.49 39.53
N ASP A 178 -22.42 14.81 39.42
CA ASP A 178 -21.73 15.55 38.37
C ASP A 178 -20.20 15.36 38.45
N THR A 179 -19.67 15.34 39.70
CA THR A 179 -18.23 15.08 39.90
C THR A 179 -17.84 13.66 39.49
N ILE A 180 -18.65 12.67 39.84
CA ILE A 180 -18.44 11.27 39.46
C ILE A 180 -18.52 11.13 37.92
N ALA A 181 -19.55 11.68 37.30
CA ALA A 181 -19.72 11.67 35.85
C ALA A 181 -18.54 12.36 35.13
N TYR A 182 -18.10 13.52 35.66
CA TYR A 182 -16.93 14.21 35.15
C TYR A 182 -15.64 13.39 35.27
N LEU A 183 -15.42 12.74 36.44
CA LEU A 183 -14.23 11.92 36.65
C LEU A 183 -14.20 10.71 35.70
N PHE A 184 -15.33 10.02 35.52
CA PHE A 184 -15.43 8.92 34.57
C PHE A 184 -15.22 9.39 33.13
N ALA A 185 -15.91 10.43 32.70
CA ALA A 185 -15.74 11.01 31.39
C ALA A 185 -14.29 11.44 31.14
N HIS A 186 -13.67 12.13 32.11
CA HIS A 186 -12.28 12.60 31.98
C HIS A 186 -11.27 11.46 31.94
N GLN A 187 -11.44 10.40 32.75
CA GLN A 187 -10.55 9.24 32.73
C GLN A 187 -10.72 8.42 31.43
N MET A 188 -11.94 8.34 30.94
CA MET A 188 -12.27 7.64 29.72
C MET A 188 -11.68 8.36 28.48
N LEU A 189 -11.81 9.68 28.44
CA LEU A 189 -11.31 10.52 27.35
C LEU A 189 -9.77 10.62 27.34
N LYS A 190 -9.11 10.46 28.50
CA LYS A 190 -7.64 10.35 28.58
C LYS A 190 -7.06 9.08 27.97
N ARG A 191 -7.88 8.10 27.59
CA ARG A 191 -7.38 6.86 26.96
C ARG A 191 -6.67 7.06 25.62
N ASP A 192 -6.87 8.20 24.98
CA ASP A 192 -6.13 8.55 23.77
C ASP A 192 -4.61 8.60 24.01
N SER A 193 -4.17 8.85 25.25
CA SER A 193 -2.76 8.82 25.66
C SER A 193 -2.22 7.40 25.93
N VAL A 194 -3.09 6.38 26.02
CA VAL A 194 -2.71 4.98 26.28
C VAL A 194 -2.28 4.25 25.01
N TYR A 195 -2.72 4.74 23.86
CA TYR A 195 -2.39 4.17 22.56
C TYR A 195 -1.52 5.12 21.76
N SER A 196 -0.32 4.69 21.44
CA SER A 196 0.51 5.32 20.41
C SER A 196 0.24 4.59 19.10
N ALA A 197 -0.61 5.14 18.25
CA ALA A 197 -0.82 4.63 16.90
C ALA A 197 0.42 4.96 16.05
N LYS A 198 1.28 3.98 15.83
CA LYS A 198 2.37 4.07 14.85
C LYS A 198 1.85 3.51 13.54
N MET A 199 1.55 4.37 12.58
CA MET A 199 1.22 3.93 11.23
C MET A 199 2.47 3.27 10.62
N LEU A 200 2.41 1.98 10.41
CA LEU A 200 3.40 1.25 9.64
C LEU A 200 2.88 1.19 8.20
N SER A 201 3.57 1.87 7.30
CA SER A 201 3.28 1.75 5.88
C SER A 201 3.60 0.32 5.43
N THR A 202 2.72 -0.29 4.64
CA THR A 202 2.96 -1.58 3.96
C THR A 202 4.16 -1.53 3.00
N MET A 203 4.56 -0.32 2.62
CA MET A 203 5.72 -0.04 1.78
C MET A 203 6.97 0.31 2.61
N GLY A 204 6.95 0.10 3.92
CA GLY A 204 8.02 0.51 4.84
C GLY A 204 8.15 2.03 4.92
N ASN A 205 9.37 2.55 4.78
CA ASN A 205 9.64 3.99 4.79
C ASN A 205 9.58 4.64 3.40
N LEU A 206 9.17 3.88 2.36
CA LEU A 206 9.11 4.38 0.99
C LEU A 206 7.78 5.06 0.71
N SER A 207 7.81 6.14 -0.04
CA SER A 207 6.61 6.72 -0.63
C SER A 207 6.07 5.81 -1.75
N VAL A 208 4.79 5.97 -2.09
CA VAL A 208 4.16 5.21 -3.19
C VAL A 208 4.95 5.37 -4.49
N ALA A 209 5.41 6.59 -4.79
CA ALA A 209 6.18 6.87 -5.99
C ALA A 209 7.55 6.15 -5.99
N GLU A 210 8.26 6.13 -4.86
CA GLU A 210 9.54 5.44 -4.73
C GLU A 210 9.38 3.93 -4.86
N TYR A 211 8.34 3.36 -4.25
CA TYR A 211 8.03 1.94 -4.38
C TYR A 211 7.81 1.54 -5.84
N TYR A 212 6.92 2.25 -6.56
CA TYR A 212 6.62 1.92 -7.95
C TYR A 212 7.76 2.25 -8.91
N TYR A 213 8.62 3.22 -8.59
CA TYR A 213 9.84 3.43 -9.32
C TYR A 213 10.81 2.24 -9.20
N ALA A 214 11.00 1.72 -7.99
CA ALA A 214 11.81 0.52 -7.77
C ALA A 214 11.17 -0.73 -8.43
N ALA A 215 9.86 -0.90 -8.30
CA ALA A 215 9.09 -1.96 -8.97
C ALA A 215 9.26 -1.90 -10.49
N GLY A 216 9.21 -0.70 -11.08
CA GLY A 216 9.42 -0.46 -12.50
C GLY A 216 10.79 -0.91 -12.98
N LEU A 217 11.84 -0.68 -12.19
CA LEU A 217 13.18 -1.19 -12.50
C LEU A 217 13.19 -2.72 -12.58
N VAL A 218 12.60 -3.40 -11.59
CA VAL A 218 12.55 -4.87 -11.57
C VAL A 218 11.76 -5.40 -12.77
N ILE A 219 10.58 -4.84 -13.03
CA ILE A 219 9.74 -5.22 -14.19
C ILE A 219 10.51 -5.04 -15.49
N LEU A 220 11.18 -3.89 -15.67
CA LEU A 220 11.96 -3.62 -16.88
C LEU A 220 13.07 -4.66 -17.07
N LEU A 221 13.87 -4.93 -16.03
CA LEU A 221 14.96 -5.90 -16.10
C LEU A 221 14.42 -7.31 -16.39
N MET A 222 13.31 -7.71 -15.77
CA MET A 222 12.66 -8.98 -16.00
C MET A 222 12.10 -9.10 -17.44
N MET A 223 11.51 -8.04 -17.97
CA MET A 223 11.02 -8.02 -19.37
C MET A 223 12.19 -8.04 -20.36
N CYS A 224 13.29 -7.33 -20.09
CA CYS A 224 14.51 -7.38 -20.90
C CYS A 224 15.14 -8.78 -20.89
N GLY A 225 15.06 -9.51 -19.78
CA GLY A 225 15.54 -10.88 -19.66
C GLY A 225 14.92 -11.83 -20.68
N ILE A 226 13.65 -11.63 -21.05
CA ILE A 226 12.95 -12.46 -22.05
C ILE A 226 13.61 -12.35 -23.44
N GLN A 227 14.24 -11.24 -23.77
CA GLN A 227 14.85 -11.02 -25.07
C GLN A 227 16.10 -11.90 -25.33
N PHE A 228 16.67 -12.49 -24.28
CA PHE A 228 17.86 -13.33 -24.39
C PHE A 228 17.60 -14.75 -24.94
N GLY A 229 16.37 -15.08 -25.29
CA GLY A 229 16.02 -16.38 -25.90
C GLY A 229 16.90 -16.76 -27.10
N PHE A 230 17.41 -15.78 -27.85
CA PHE A 230 18.32 -16.05 -29.00
C PHE A 230 19.64 -16.71 -28.58
N LEU A 231 20.08 -16.56 -27.32
CA LEU A 231 21.30 -17.24 -26.81
C LEU A 231 21.11 -18.77 -26.68
N TYR A 232 19.87 -19.24 -26.62
CA TYR A 232 19.51 -20.66 -26.38
C TYR A 232 18.90 -21.33 -27.59
N GLY A 233 18.79 -20.64 -28.72
CA GLY A 233 18.26 -21.20 -29.97
C GLY A 233 19.12 -22.33 -30.57
N LYS A 234 18.51 -23.18 -31.43
CA LYS A 234 19.14 -24.34 -32.06
C LYS A 234 20.48 -24.03 -32.75
N ARG A 235 20.61 -22.84 -33.35
CA ARG A 235 21.86 -22.41 -34.01
C ARG A 235 23.03 -22.30 -33.03
N ASN A 236 22.75 -21.96 -31.78
CA ASN A 236 23.78 -21.82 -30.77
C ASN A 236 24.26 -23.17 -30.26
N ARG A 237 23.41 -24.16 -30.17
CA ARG A 237 23.83 -25.52 -29.76
C ARG A 237 24.93 -26.10 -30.63
N SER A 238 24.87 -25.89 -31.95
CA SER A 238 25.94 -26.34 -32.85
C SER A 238 27.25 -25.61 -32.58
N VAL A 239 27.22 -24.36 -32.16
CA VAL A 239 28.41 -23.61 -31.77
C VAL A 239 28.93 -24.09 -30.42
N GLU A 240 28.04 -24.34 -29.46
CA GLU A 240 28.37 -24.89 -28.14
C GLU A 240 29.09 -26.22 -28.21
N ASP A 241 28.62 -27.11 -29.09
CA ASP A 241 29.26 -28.43 -29.28
C ASP A 241 30.67 -28.31 -29.89
N LYS A 242 30.85 -27.37 -30.83
CA LYS A 242 32.17 -27.06 -31.36
C LYS A 242 33.11 -26.46 -30.33
N LEU A 243 32.57 -25.65 -29.39
CA LEU A 243 33.33 -25.07 -28.28
C LEU A 243 33.72 -26.12 -27.26
N LYS A 244 32.84 -27.13 -26.98
CA LYS A 244 33.17 -28.28 -26.13
C LYS A 244 34.37 -29.05 -26.66
N ILE A 245 34.40 -29.28 -27.97
CA ILE A 245 35.55 -29.96 -28.63
C ILE A 245 36.85 -29.17 -28.47
N ARG A 246 36.76 -27.81 -28.37
CA ARG A 246 37.89 -26.91 -28.15
C ARG A 246 38.25 -26.71 -26.67
N GLY A 247 37.68 -27.48 -25.76
CA GLY A 247 37.98 -27.44 -24.33
C GLY A 247 37.19 -26.39 -23.53
N VAL A 248 36.18 -25.73 -24.13
CA VAL A 248 35.25 -24.86 -23.40
C VAL A 248 34.03 -25.69 -22.96
N GLY A 249 34.09 -26.26 -21.77
CA GLY A 249 33.03 -27.11 -21.21
C GLY A 249 31.70 -26.35 -20.99
N SER A 250 30.61 -27.11 -20.82
CA SER A 250 29.25 -26.57 -20.68
C SER A 250 29.13 -25.52 -19.56
N LEU A 251 29.68 -25.79 -18.39
CA LEU A 251 29.65 -24.86 -17.25
C LEU A 251 30.28 -23.50 -17.59
N ARG A 252 31.41 -23.52 -18.32
CA ARG A 252 32.08 -22.27 -18.72
C ARG A 252 31.24 -21.49 -19.73
N GLN A 253 30.51 -22.16 -20.59
CA GLN A 253 29.61 -21.53 -21.56
C GLN A 253 28.42 -20.90 -20.82
N SER A 254 27.82 -21.57 -19.84
CA SER A 254 26.72 -21.03 -19.01
C SER A 254 27.18 -19.80 -18.21
N VAL A 255 28.37 -19.86 -17.61
CA VAL A 255 28.93 -18.68 -16.90
C VAL A 255 29.11 -17.48 -17.85
N VAL A 256 29.61 -17.70 -19.07
CA VAL A 256 29.74 -16.61 -20.06
C VAL A 256 28.37 -16.02 -20.41
N LYS A 257 27.34 -16.85 -20.64
CA LYS A 257 25.97 -16.38 -20.90
C LYS A 257 25.43 -15.52 -19.74
N ILE A 258 25.59 -16.02 -18.50
CA ILE A 258 25.18 -15.26 -17.29
C ILE A 258 25.89 -13.91 -17.23
N LEU A 259 27.21 -13.86 -17.43
CA LEU A 259 27.98 -12.62 -17.39
C LEU A 259 27.55 -11.63 -18.47
N VAL A 260 27.31 -12.09 -19.70
CA VAL A 260 26.82 -11.25 -20.80
C VAL A 260 25.42 -10.70 -20.53
N MET A 261 24.53 -11.54 -19.98
CA MET A 261 23.20 -11.09 -19.56
C MET A 261 23.29 -10.07 -18.43
N THR A 262 24.12 -10.33 -17.42
CA THR A 262 24.33 -9.41 -16.30
C THR A 262 24.86 -8.06 -16.77
N GLU A 263 25.85 -8.05 -17.66
CA GLU A 263 26.40 -6.80 -18.24
C GLU A 263 25.30 -5.96 -18.89
N PHE A 264 24.51 -6.57 -19.75
CA PHE A 264 23.44 -5.86 -20.46
C PHE A 264 22.35 -5.37 -19.53
N LEU A 265 21.88 -6.22 -18.61
CA LEU A 265 20.87 -5.83 -17.61
C LEU A 265 21.38 -4.71 -16.70
N TYR A 266 22.66 -4.75 -16.34
CA TYR A 266 23.28 -3.71 -15.52
C TYR A 266 23.34 -2.37 -16.24
N VAL A 267 23.75 -2.35 -17.50
CA VAL A 267 23.74 -1.13 -18.34
C VAL A 267 22.31 -0.59 -18.48
N THR A 268 21.33 -1.47 -18.71
CA THR A 268 19.92 -1.07 -18.78
C THR A 268 19.41 -0.49 -17.47
N GLY A 269 19.75 -1.11 -16.34
CA GLY A 269 19.43 -0.61 -15.00
C GLY A 269 20.06 0.76 -14.71
N LEU A 270 21.30 0.96 -15.13
CA LEU A 270 21.96 2.27 -15.02
C LEU A 270 21.25 3.34 -15.86
N LEU A 271 20.87 3.03 -17.11
CA LEU A 271 20.11 3.95 -17.95
C LEU A 271 18.77 4.33 -17.32
N TYR A 272 18.05 3.34 -16.75
CA TYR A 272 16.82 3.59 -16.03
C TYR A 272 17.03 4.50 -14.81
N TYR A 273 18.07 4.24 -14.03
CA TYR A 273 18.44 5.04 -12.87
C TYR A 273 18.74 6.50 -13.24
N PHE A 274 19.56 6.72 -14.27
CA PHE A 274 19.87 8.09 -14.74
C PHE A 274 18.64 8.79 -15.34
N ALA A 275 17.78 8.06 -16.06
CA ALA A 275 16.53 8.60 -16.55
C ALA A 275 15.61 9.05 -15.38
N GLY A 276 15.54 8.27 -14.31
CA GLY A 276 14.81 8.63 -13.10
C GLY A 276 15.32 9.88 -12.42
N ILE A 277 16.63 10.06 -12.32
CA ILE A 277 17.24 11.30 -11.80
C ILE A 277 16.85 12.51 -12.67
N GLY A 278 16.86 12.35 -14.00
CA GLY A 278 16.44 13.40 -14.92
C GLY A 278 14.99 13.80 -14.72
N VAL A 279 14.09 12.83 -14.57
CA VAL A 279 12.68 13.08 -14.31
C VAL A 279 12.46 13.69 -12.91
N ALA A 280 13.14 13.20 -11.88
CA ALA A 280 13.07 13.74 -10.54
C ALA A 280 13.52 15.20 -10.45
N GLY A 281 14.57 15.57 -11.18
CA GLY A 281 15.03 16.95 -11.30
C GLY A 281 13.98 17.86 -11.94
N TRP A 282 13.20 17.35 -12.89
CA TRP A 282 12.14 18.10 -13.56
C TRP A 282 10.86 18.21 -12.71
N THR A 283 10.50 17.15 -11.99
CA THR A 283 9.29 17.09 -11.14
C THR A 283 9.51 17.62 -9.72
N LYS A 284 10.75 18.00 -9.36
CA LYS A 284 11.15 18.38 -7.99
C LYS A 284 10.85 17.32 -6.93
N THR A 285 10.70 16.06 -7.32
CA THR A 285 10.50 14.92 -6.42
C THR A 285 11.88 14.36 -6.07
N TYR A 286 12.23 14.35 -4.78
CA TYR A 286 13.50 13.79 -4.32
C TYR A 286 13.33 12.27 -4.12
N PHE A 287 13.89 11.47 -5.02
CA PHE A 287 14.03 10.04 -4.80
C PHE A 287 15.24 9.77 -3.89
N VAL A 288 15.02 9.15 -2.73
CA VAL A 288 16.06 8.88 -1.71
C VAL A 288 17.03 7.74 -2.12
N PHE A 289 17.26 7.50 -3.40
CA PHE A 289 18.21 6.47 -3.87
C PHE A 289 19.70 6.86 -3.77
N TYR A 290 20.07 7.78 -2.90
CA TYR A 290 21.42 8.35 -2.82
C TYR A 290 22.33 7.71 -1.74
N GLN A 291 22.31 6.38 -1.58
CA GLN A 291 23.33 5.75 -0.77
C GLN A 291 24.26 4.90 -1.64
N GLY A 292 25.58 5.03 -1.46
CA GLY A 292 26.60 4.38 -2.27
C GLY A 292 26.56 2.84 -2.37
N THR A 293 25.66 2.20 -1.62
CA THR A 293 25.33 0.76 -1.71
C THR A 293 24.47 0.39 -2.92
N THR A 294 23.85 1.35 -3.59
CA THR A 294 22.89 1.13 -4.69
C THR A 294 23.52 0.42 -5.90
N TRP A 295 24.79 0.70 -6.22
CA TRP A 295 25.49 0.10 -7.35
C TRP A 295 25.73 -1.39 -7.17
N TYR A 296 26.13 -1.82 -5.97
CA TYR A 296 26.33 -3.24 -5.66
C TYR A 296 25.00 -3.99 -5.62
N ALA A 297 23.96 -3.38 -5.05
CA ALA A 297 22.62 -3.95 -5.01
C ALA A 297 22.06 -4.16 -6.42
N LEU A 298 22.23 -3.18 -7.32
CA LEU A 298 21.83 -3.28 -8.72
C LEU A 298 22.60 -4.40 -9.43
N LEU A 299 23.91 -4.53 -9.20
CA LEU A 299 24.73 -5.59 -9.79
C LEU A 299 24.26 -6.97 -9.32
N LEU A 300 24.01 -7.13 -8.01
CA LEU A 300 23.52 -8.39 -7.45
C LEU A 300 22.11 -8.73 -7.97
N LEU A 301 21.23 -7.77 -8.10
CA LEU A 301 19.91 -7.94 -8.70
C LEU A 301 20.03 -8.41 -10.15
N CYS A 302 20.84 -7.76 -10.96
CA CYS A 302 21.06 -8.14 -12.36
C CYS A 302 21.67 -9.54 -12.49
N LEU A 303 22.59 -9.91 -11.62
CA LEU A 303 23.17 -11.24 -11.56
C LEU A 303 22.12 -12.29 -11.19
N GLY A 304 21.29 -12.02 -10.17
CA GLY A 304 20.18 -12.91 -9.78
C GLY A 304 19.20 -13.14 -10.93
N ILE A 305 18.79 -12.06 -11.61
CA ILE A 305 17.90 -12.14 -12.77
C ILE A 305 18.56 -12.91 -13.92
N ALA A 306 19.84 -12.71 -14.18
CA ALA A 306 20.57 -13.44 -15.22
C ALA A 306 20.64 -14.95 -14.93
N ILE A 307 20.87 -15.34 -13.67
CA ILE A 307 20.85 -16.75 -13.25
C ILE A 307 19.44 -17.34 -13.41
N TYR A 308 18.41 -16.59 -12.99
CA TYR A 308 17.02 -16.99 -13.14
C TYR A 308 16.68 -17.29 -14.60
N PHE A 309 16.99 -16.41 -15.55
CA PHE A 309 16.73 -16.63 -16.95
C PHE A 309 17.59 -17.76 -17.54
N GLN A 310 18.83 -17.91 -17.08
CA GLN A 310 19.68 -19.05 -17.49
C GLN A 310 19.00 -20.38 -17.17
N VAL A 311 18.47 -20.52 -15.94
CA VAL A 311 17.77 -21.74 -15.50
C VAL A 311 16.50 -21.94 -16.32
N LEU A 312 15.68 -20.91 -16.50
CA LEU A 312 14.43 -21.00 -17.25
C LEU A 312 14.65 -21.43 -18.71
N TYR A 313 15.64 -20.84 -19.38
CA TYR A 313 15.94 -21.19 -20.77
C TYR A 313 16.56 -22.56 -20.93
N GLU A 314 17.32 -23.04 -19.96
CA GLU A 314 17.82 -24.40 -19.98
C GLU A 314 16.71 -25.45 -19.77
N LEU A 315 15.76 -25.14 -18.84
CA LEU A 315 14.60 -26.01 -18.60
C LEU A 315 13.62 -26.04 -19.78
N SER A 316 13.37 -24.88 -20.40
CA SER A 316 12.40 -24.79 -21.51
C SER A 316 12.89 -25.38 -22.82
N GLY A 317 14.17 -25.63 -22.96
CA GLY A 317 14.79 -26.17 -24.15
C GLY A 317 14.80 -25.18 -25.32
N SER A 318 14.98 -25.68 -26.55
CA SER A 318 15.12 -24.84 -27.76
C SER A 318 13.86 -24.80 -28.64
N SER A 319 12.68 -25.10 -28.09
CA SER A 319 11.42 -25.09 -28.83
C SER A 319 10.92 -23.65 -29.04
N SER A 320 10.09 -23.42 -30.06
CA SER A 320 9.42 -22.13 -30.24
C SER A 320 8.46 -21.80 -29.08
N GLN A 321 8.00 -22.83 -28.37
CA GLN A 321 7.16 -22.68 -27.17
C GLN A 321 7.95 -22.22 -25.95
N ALA A 322 9.28 -22.31 -25.95
CA ALA A 322 10.13 -21.86 -24.83
C ALA A 322 9.93 -20.40 -24.49
N ALA A 323 9.76 -19.54 -25.48
CA ALA A 323 9.54 -18.10 -25.24
C ALA A 323 8.22 -17.83 -24.53
N VAL A 324 7.15 -18.56 -24.88
CA VAL A 324 5.84 -18.43 -24.22
C VAL A 324 5.91 -18.94 -22.78
N PHE A 325 6.56 -20.09 -22.56
CA PHE A 325 6.79 -20.63 -21.23
C PHE A 325 7.56 -19.66 -20.34
N VAL A 326 8.70 -19.15 -20.82
CA VAL A 326 9.54 -18.18 -20.08
C VAL A 326 8.75 -16.92 -19.79
N PHE A 327 7.95 -16.42 -20.74
CA PHE A 327 7.09 -15.25 -20.52
C PHE A 327 6.04 -15.53 -19.44
N ALA A 328 5.32 -16.65 -19.50
CA ALA A 328 4.28 -16.98 -18.52
C ALA A 328 4.86 -17.12 -17.10
N VAL A 329 5.97 -17.85 -16.95
CA VAL A 329 6.64 -18.00 -15.64
C VAL A 329 7.14 -16.66 -15.14
N ASN A 330 7.66 -15.81 -16.02
CA ASN A 330 8.14 -14.48 -15.66
C ASN A 330 7.01 -13.57 -15.12
N VAL A 331 5.84 -13.59 -15.77
CA VAL A 331 4.66 -12.83 -15.31
C VAL A 331 4.19 -13.31 -13.95
N ILE A 332 4.09 -14.64 -13.76
CA ILE A 332 3.71 -15.24 -12.47
C ILE A 332 4.71 -14.82 -11.36
N THR A 333 6.01 -14.83 -11.69
CA THR A 333 7.06 -14.42 -10.73
C THR A 333 6.94 -12.94 -10.36
N ILE A 334 6.68 -12.03 -11.31
CA ILE A 334 6.50 -10.60 -11.06
C ILE A 334 5.30 -10.36 -10.14
N ILE A 335 4.18 -11.05 -10.38
CA ILE A 335 2.97 -10.91 -9.56
C ILE A 335 3.20 -11.51 -8.17
N GLY A 336 3.72 -12.75 -8.11
CA GLY A 336 3.92 -13.46 -6.85
C GLY A 336 5.01 -12.89 -5.95
N ALA A 337 5.96 -12.14 -6.52
CA ALA A 337 6.99 -11.43 -5.76
C ALA A 337 6.51 -10.09 -5.17
N GLY A 338 5.22 -9.74 -5.30
CA GLY A 338 4.70 -8.48 -4.76
C GLY A 338 5.19 -7.23 -5.47
N VAL A 339 5.76 -7.35 -6.68
CA VAL A 339 6.34 -6.20 -7.39
C VAL A 339 5.26 -5.21 -7.84
N LEU A 340 4.08 -5.69 -8.26
CA LEU A 340 2.95 -4.88 -8.70
C LEU A 340 2.03 -4.51 -7.55
N ILE A 341 1.79 -5.45 -6.63
CA ILE A 341 0.90 -5.28 -5.48
C ILE A 341 1.74 -5.59 -4.24
N PRO A 342 1.89 -4.66 -3.29
CA PRO A 342 2.63 -4.92 -2.05
C PRO A 342 2.12 -6.18 -1.34
N GLU A 343 3.03 -6.96 -0.77
CA GLU A 343 2.74 -8.26 -0.16
C GLU A 343 1.63 -8.19 0.89
N ALA A 344 1.55 -7.10 1.64
CA ALA A 344 0.52 -6.88 2.64
C ALA A 344 -0.93 -6.81 2.09
N TYR A 345 -1.09 -6.66 0.77
CA TYR A 345 -2.41 -6.72 0.11
C TYR A 345 -2.67 -8.07 -0.56
N LEU A 346 -1.69 -8.96 -0.58
CA LEU A 346 -1.83 -10.31 -1.14
C LEU A 346 -2.32 -11.32 -0.09
N GLY A 347 -2.42 -10.92 1.20
CA GLY A 347 -3.13 -11.50 2.34
C GLY A 347 -2.60 -12.82 2.80
#